data_ba8338649bd51a7165004e3e610d1d79
#
_entry.id   ba8338649bd51a7165004e3e610d1d79
#
_cell.length_a   1.000
_cell.length_b   1.000
_cell.length_c   1.000
_cell.angle_alpha   90.00
_cell.angle_beta   90.00
_cell.angle_gamma   90.00
#
_symmetry.space_group_name_H-M   'P 1'
#
loop_
_entity.id
_entity.type
_entity.pdbx_description
1 polymer ?
#
loop_
_entity_poly.entity_id
_entity_poly.type
_entity_poly.pdbx_seq_one_letter_code
_entity_poly.pdbx_strand_id
1 'polypeptide(L)'
;MTLLKTIFSWMPALVIAFLVMGCGGSGSSRQASAVLVDELGIAIQGFDPVAYHLVGKAVQGKAEYATQWNAATWWFFSKVNRQLFITSPEKYAPAYGGWCAYGIADGYAAETDPINAWTIHQGQLYLNWNAQVSTDWNADKAGYLKKSEPKWSTVQKQLQEGEATVHWH
;
A
#
# COMPACT_ATOMS: atom_id res chain seq x y z
N MET A 1 37.29 56.67 -55.42
CA MET A 1 36.28 55.69 -55.91
C MET A 1 36.27 54.55 -54.98
N THR A 2 35.32 54.57 -54.04
CA THR A 2 35.24 53.55 -52.93
C THR A 2 33.85 53.04 -52.96
N LEU A 3 33.69 51.72 -53.21
CA LEU A 3 32.42 51.00 -53.28
C LEU A 3 32.01 50.59 -51.85
N LEU A 4 30.86 51.05 -51.37
CA LEU A 4 30.20 50.58 -50.16
C LEU A 4 29.53 49.24 -50.45
N LYS A 5 29.94 48.18 -49.74
CA LYS A 5 29.25 46.92 -49.69
C LYS A 5 28.25 46.94 -48.54
N THR A 6 26.97 46.94 -48.84
CA THR A 6 25.89 46.76 -47.91
C THR A 6 25.82 45.28 -47.52
N ILE A 7 25.99 45.00 -46.19
CA ILE A 7 25.83 43.68 -45.61
C ILE A 7 24.36 43.54 -45.14
N PHE A 8 23.60 42.69 -45.82
CA PHE A 8 22.23 42.33 -45.43
C PHE A 8 22.32 41.29 -44.34
N SER A 9 22.03 41.71 -43.12
CA SER A 9 21.98 40.83 -41.97
C SER A 9 20.63 40.11 -41.92
N TRP A 10 20.65 38.81 -42.16
CA TRP A 10 19.49 37.92 -42.01
C TRP A 10 19.39 37.51 -40.55
N MET A 11 18.40 38.03 -39.80
CA MET A 11 18.00 37.53 -38.49
C MET A 11 17.05 36.34 -38.67
N PRO A 12 17.35 35.19 -38.11
CA PRO A 12 16.36 34.11 -38.06
C PRO A 12 15.32 34.43 -36.98
N ALA A 13 14.06 34.42 -37.37
CA ALA A 13 12.91 34.52 -36.46
C ALA A 13 12.89 33.30 -35.52
N LEU A 14 13.08 33.57 -34.23
CA LEU A 14 12.97 32.58 -33.18
C LEU A 14 11.48 32.28 -32.97
N VAL A 15 11.01 31.14 -33.50
CA VAL A 15 9.68 30.63 -33.23
C VAL A 15 9.71 30.02 -31.81
N ILE A 16 9.22 30.76 -30.82
CA ILE A 16 9.00 30.24 -29.48
C ILE A 16 7.73 29.38 -29.55
N ALA A 17 7.92 28.06 -29.64
CA ALA A 17 6.84 27.11 -29.44
C ALA A 17 6.46 27.10 -27.96
N PHE A 18 5.30 27.69 -27.60
CA PHE A 18 4.67 27.51 -26.31
C PHE A 18 4.18 26.08 -26.20
N LEU A 19 4.97 25.24 -25.52
CA LEU A 19 4.49 23.96 -25.02
C LEU A 19 3.43 24.26 -23.93
N VAL A 20 2.17 24.17 -24.31
CA VAL A 20 1.06 24.13 -23.36
C VAL A 20 1.18 22.80 -22.60
N MET A 21 1.82 22.83 -21.45
CA MET A 21 1.77 21.74 -20.48
C MET A 21 0.33 21.67 -19.95
N GLY A 22 -0.49 20.83 -20.59
CA GLY A 22 -1.79 20.50 -20.08
C GLY A 22 -1.62 19.84 -18.71
N CYS A 23 -2.03 20.54 -17.64
CA CYS A 23 -2.31 19.91 -16.36
C CYS A 23 -3.48 18.95 -16.56
N GLY A 24 -3.16 17.73 -16.98
CA GLY A 24 -4.06 16.60 -16.83
C GLY A 24 -4.23 16.38 -15.33
N GLY A 25 -5.40 16.72 -14.80
CA GLY A 25 -5.79 16.33 -13.46
C GLY A 25 -5.77 14.80 -13.37
N SER A 26 -4.69 14.24 -12.82
CA SER A 26 -4.64 12.84 -12.45
C SER A 26 -5.63 12.67 -11.29
N GLY A 27 -6.83 12.20 -11.59
CA GLY A 27 -7.66 11.56 -10.58
C GLY A 27 -6.79 10.49 -9.95
N SER A 28 -6.47 10.62 -8.68
CA SER A 28 -5.69 9.63 -7.92
C SER A 28 -6.54 8.35 -7.85
N SER A 29 -6.37 7.49 -8.83
CA SER A 29 -6.88 6.12 -8.72
C SER A 29 -6.02 5.43 -7.65
N ARG A 30 -6.67 4.89 -6.62
CA ARG A 30 -6.03 4.08 -5.58
C ARG A 30 -5.21 2.99 -6.26
N GLN A 31 -3.88 3.12 -6.18
CA GLN A 31 -2.99 2.15 -6.80
C GLN A 31 -2.74 1.00 -5.83
N ALA A 32 -3.03 -0.22 -6.27
CA ALA A 32 -2.70 -1.41 -5.50
C ALA A 32 -1.19 -1.58 -5.37
N SER A 33 -0.73 -2.01 -4.21
CA SER A 33 0.68 -2.24 -3.90
C SER A 33 0.84 -3.52 -3.09
N ALA A 34 2.08 -4.00 -2.93
CA ALA A 34 2.37 -5.19 -2.12
C ALA A 34 1.93 -5.04 -0.65
N VAL A 35 1.80 -3.82 -0.16
CA VAL A 35 1.18 -3.49 1.13
C VAL A 35 -0.14 -2.75 0.85
N LEU A 36 -1.23 -3.15 1.50
CA LEU A 36 -2.50 -2.44 1.45
C LEU A 36 -2.34 -1.08 2.12
N VAL A 37 -2.46 -0.02 1.33
CA VAL A 37 -2.37 1.37 1.79
C VAL A 37 -3.60 2.15 1.35
N ASP A 38 -3.90 3.23 2.08
CA ASP A 38 -4.87 4.23 1.64
C ASP A 38 -4.28 5.19 0.59
N GLU A 39 -5.07 6.21 0.20
CA GLU A 39 -4.66 7.22 -0.79
C GLU A 39 -3.46 8.07 -0.35
N LEU A 40 -3.15 8.09 0.95
CA LEU A 40 -2.01 8.79 1.54
C LEU A 40 -0.78 7.88 1.72
N GLY A 41 -0.87 6.62 1.30
CA GLY A 41 0.20 5.63 1.47
C GLY A 41 0.31 5.09 2.89
N ILE A 42 -0.75 5.19 3.70
CA ILE A 42 -0.77 4.74 5.09
C ILE A 42 -1.27 3.29 5.14
N ALA A 43 -0.48 2.40 5.73
CA ALA A 43 -0.81 0.98 5.86
C ALA A 43 -1.95 0.74 6.85
N ILE A 44 -2.78 -0.26 6.55
CA ILE A 44 -3.89 -0.73 7.39
C ILE A 44 -4.71 0.40 8.01
N GLN A 45 -5.02 1.45 7.21
CA GLN A 45 -5.82 2.61 7.61
C GLN A 45 -5.26 3.34 8.85
N GLY A 46 -3.95 3.23 9.11
CA GLY A 46 -3.28 3.87 10.24
C GLY A 46 -3.47 3.18 11.59
N PHE A 47 -3.97 1.95 11.64
CA PHE A 47 -3.99 1.17 12.88
C PHE A 47 -2.59 0.67 13.24
N ASP A 48 -2.30 0.61 14.53
CA ASP A 48 -1.02 0.18 15.08
C ASP A 48 -0.85 -1.35 14.99
N PRO A 49 0.02 -1.89 14.12
CA PRO A 49 0.17 -3.33 13.97
C PRO A 49 0.70 -4.01 15.24
N VAL A 50 1.47 -3.32 16.08
CA VAL A 50 2.02 -3.84 17.33
C VAL A 50 0.92 -4.02 18.39
N ALA A 51 -0.09 -3.14 18.37
CA ALA A 51 -1.17 -3.17 19.35
C ALA A 51 -2.00 -4.46 19.28
N TYR A 52 -2.23 -5.02 18.08
CA TYR A 52 -2.92 -6.31 17.93
C TYR A 52 -2.22 -7.44 18.72
N HIS A 53 -0.88 -7.44 18.70
CA HIS A 53 -0.07 -8.45 19.37
C HIS A 53 0.03 -8.23 20.87
N LEU A 54 0.15 -6.98 21.33
CA LEU A 54 0.45 -6.68 22.74
C LEU A 54 -0.79 -6.47 23.59
N VAL A 55 -1.84 -5.88 23.01
CA VAL A 55 -3.08 -5.56 23.76
C VAL A 55 -4.33 -6.25 23.23
N GLY A 56 -4.21 -7.01 22.13
CA GLY A 56 -5.33 -7.77 21.55
C GLY A 56 -6.46 -6.87 21.07
N LYS A 57 -6.16 -5.69 20.53
CA LYS A 57 -7.15 -4.72 20.05
C LYS A 57 -6.62 -3.95 18.84
N ALA A 58 -7.54 -3.57 17.96
CA ALA A 58 -7.31 -2.54 16.98
C ALA A 58 -7.16 -1.19 17.72
N VAL A 59 -6.00 -0.55 17.59
CA VAL A 59 -5.72 0.75 18.20
C VAL A 59 -5.27 1.71 17.11
N GLN A 60 -5.92 2.86 17.00
CA GLN A 60 -5.53 3.87 16.03
C GLN A 60 -4.14 4.41 16.36
N GLY A 61 -3.24 4.38 15.38
CA GLY A 61 -1.94 5.01 15.44
C GLY A 61 -2.02 6.54 15.29
N LYS A 62 -0.89 7.20 15.46
CA LYS A 62 -0.75 8.64 15.33
C LYS A 62 0.36 8.96 14.34
N ALA A 63 0.15 9.95 13.48
CA ALA A 63 1.13 10.38 12.49
C ALA A 63 2.48 10.81 13.12
N GLU A 64 2.46 11.33 14.34
CA GLU A 64 3.68 11.72 15.09
C GLU A 64 4.60 10.54 15.42
N TYR A 65 4.06 9.31 15.44
CA TYR A 65 4.81 8.07 15.68
C TYR A 65 4.88 7.22 14.41
N ALA A 66 4.96 7.84 13.24
CA ALA A 66 5.06 7.12 11.97
C ALA A 66 6.46 6.57 11.69
N THR A 67 6.54 5.53 10.86
CA THR A 67 7.78 5.07 10.22
C THR A 67 7.49 4.54 8.81
N GLN A 68 8.52 4.51 7.97
CA GLN A 68 8.46 3.91 6.63
C GLN A 68 8.98 2.48 6.69
N TRP A 69 8.25 1.54 6.10
CA TRP A 69 8.69 0.18 5.89
C TRP A 69 7.95 -0.45 4.72
N ASN A 70 8.68 -1.16 3.86
CA ASN A 70 8.14 -1.87 2.70
C ASN A 70 7.23 -0.99 1.81
N ALA A 71 7.74 0.21 1.46
CA ALA A 71 7.07 1.22 0.65
C ALA A 71 5.73 1.75 1.20
N ALA A 72 5.47 1.58 2.49
CA ALA A 72 4.27 2.08 3.15
C ALA A 72 4.60 2.88 4.42
N THR A 73 3.70 3.79 4.80
CA THR A 73 3.76 4.54 6.05
C THR A 73 2.97 3.81 7.13
N TRP A 74 3.62 3.47 8.21
CA TRP A 74 3.01 2.77 9.35
C TRP A 74 2.85 3.72 10.52
N TRP A 75 1.67 3.74 11.12
CA TRP A 75 1.38 4.56 12.30
C TRP A 75 1.33 3.72 13.55
N PHE A 76 1.79 4.31 14.66
CA PHE A 76 1.82 3.63 15.96
C PHE A 76 1.13 4.48 17.01
N PHE A 77 0.56 3.82 18.01
CA PHE A 77 -0.05 4.50 19.14
C PHE A 77 0.99 5.18 20.04
N SER A 78 2.22 4.63 20.10
CA SER A 78 3.29 5.11 20.97
C SER A 78 4.67 4.99 20.34
N LYS A 79 5.65 5.77 20.89
CA LYS A 79 7.07 5.62 20.53
C LYS A 79 7.60 4.22 20.79
N VAL A 80 7.10 3.54 21.84
CA VAL A 80 7.52 2.18 22.20
C VAL A 80 7.08 1.20 21.11
N ASN A 81 5.82 1.25 20.69
CA ASN A 81 5.31 0.37 19.62
C ASN A 81 6.03 0.62 18.30
N ARG A 82 6.27 1.90 17.95
CA ARG A 82 7.08 2.25 16.78
C ARG A 82 8.47 1.63 16.85
N GLN A 83 9.16 1.69 17.99
CA GLN A 83 10.50 1.12 18.15
C GLN A 83 10.50 -0.41 18.06
N LEU A 84 9.49 -1.07 18.62
CA LEU A 84 9.31 -2.52 18.51
C LEU A 84 9.13 -2.94 17.06
N PHE A 85 8.32 -2.20 16.29
CA PHE A 85 8.14 -2.46 14.87
C PHE A 85 9.44 -2.26 14.08
N ILE A 86 10.16 -1.15 14.30
CA ILE A 86 11.44 -0.88 13.62
C ILE A 86 12.46 -2.01 13.87
N THR A 87 12.46 -2.56 15.06
CA THR A 87 13.39 -3.64 15.44
C THR A 87 13.02 -4.98 14.82
N SER A 88 11.73 -5.25 14.61
CA SER A 88 11.23 -6.54 14.12
C SER A 88 9.95 -6.36 13.30
N PRO A 89 10.01 -5.71 12.13
CA PRO A 89 8.82 -5.37 11.37
C PRO A 89 8.06 -6.61 10.88
N GLU A 90 8.75 -7.67 10.47
CA GLU A 90 8.13 -8.90 9.99
C GLU A 90 7.30 -9.61 11.08
N LYS A 91 7.66 -9.41 12.33
CA LYS A 91 6.91 -9.97 13.48
C LYS A 91 5.54 -9.33 13.64
N TYR A 92 5.45 -8.02 13.37
CA TYR A 92 4.27 -7.23 13.70
C TYR A 92 3.42 -6.86 12.49
N ALA A 93 4.04 -6.74 11.32
CA ALA A 93 3.32 -6.45 10.08
C ALA A 93 2.31 -7.57 9.78
N PRO A 94 1.14 -7.25 9.24
CA PRO A 94 0.18 -8.27 8.86
C PRO A 94 0.72 -9.14 7.71
N ALA A 95 0.34 -10.41 7.71
CA ALA A 95 0.55 -11.30 6.59
C ALA A 95 -0.05 -10.68 5.30
N TYR A 96 0.50 -11.07 4.17
CA TYR A 96 0.02 -10.63 2.86
C TYR A 96 -0.03 -9.11 2.69
N GLY A 97 0.85 -8.37 3.39
CA GLY A 97 0.87 -6.92 3.34
C GLY A 97 -0.39 -6.23 3.86
N GLY A 98 -1.24 -6.92 4.61
CA GLY A 98 -2.52 -6.41 5.10
C GLY A 98 -3.71 -6.64 4.17
N TRP A 99 -3.51 -7.30 3.02
CA TRP A 99 -4.59 -7.75 2.15
C TRP A 99 -5.39 -8.90 2.79
N CYS A 100 -6.65 -9.04 2.38
CA CYS A 100 -7.58 -10.03 2.92
C CYS A 100 -7.04 -11.46 2.77
N ALA A 101 -6.78 -12.12 3.89
CA ALA A 101 -6.22 -13.46 3.92
C ALA A 101 -7.13 -14.52 3.24
N TYR A 102 -8.44 -14.33 3.31
CA TYR A 102 -9.41 -15.13 2.57
C TYR A 102 -9.25 -14.94 1.05
N GLY A 103 -9.18 -13.68 0.59
CA GLY A 103 -9.01 -13.36 -0.84
C GLY A 103 -7.71 -13.91 -1.41
N ILE A 104 -6.60 -13.84 -0.66
CA ILE A 104 -5.33 -14.43 -1.09
C ILE A 104 -5.45 -15.95 -1.29
N ALA A 105 -6.20 -16.64 -0.45
CA ALA A 105 -6.44 -18.08 -0.61
C ALA A 105 -7.20 -18.40 -1.90
N ASP A 106 -7.99 -17.48 -2.41
CA ASP A 106 -8.70 -17.62 -3.70
C ASP A 106 -7.93 -17.02 -4.88
N GLY A 107 -6.83 -16.30 -4.63
CA GLY A 107 -5.91 -15.79 -5.66
C GLY A 107 -6.17 -14.35 -6.10
N TYR A 108 -6.86 -13.56 -5.27
CA TYR A 108 -7.09 -12.14 -5.51
C TYR A 108 -6.78 -11.29 -4.27
N ALA A 109 -6.58 -10.00 -4.44
CA ALA A 109 -6.45 -9.05 -3.36
C ALA A 109 -7.80 -8.41 -3.02
N ALA A 110 -8.06 -8.18 -1.74
CA ALA A 110 -9.22 -7.43 -1.29
C ALA A 110 -8.85 -6.55 -0.10
N GLU A 111 -9.48 -5.39 0.01
CA GLU A 111 -9.36 -4.48 1.15
C GLU A 111 -9.76 -5.20 2.45
N THR A 112 -9.46 -4.63 3.60
CA THR A 112 -9.71 -5.27 4.90
C THR A 112 -10.37 -4.32 5.88
N ASP A 113 -11.10 -4.90 6.85
CA ASP A 113 -11.60 -4.21 8.04
C ASP A 113 -10.62 -4.45 9.20
N PRO A 114 -9.73 -3.50 9.49
CA PRO A 114 -8.72 -3.66 10.55
C PRO A 114 -9.32 -3.62 11.96
N ILE A 115 -10.58 -3.20 12.12
CA ILE A 115 -11.24 -3.08 13.41
C ILE A 115 -11.91 -4.40 13.83
N ASN A 116 -12.69 -4.99 12.91
CA ASN A 116 -13.60 -6.09 13.24
C ASN A 116 -13.19 -7.44 12.63
N ALA A 117 -12.22 -7.44 11.71
CA ALA A 117 -11.88 -8.63 10.91
C ALA A 117 -10.39 -8.99 10.95
N TRP A 118 -9.87 -9.19 12.16
CA TRP A 118 -8.48 -9.56 12.38
C TRP A 118 -8.33 -10.79 13.27
N THR A 119 -7.19 -11.47 13.14
CA THR A 119 -6.84 -12.65 13.95
C THR A 119 -5.32 -12.72 14.11
N ILE A 120 -4.84 -12.97 15.34
CA ILE A 120 -3.47 -13.44 15.56
C ILE A 120 -3.49 -14.97 15.53
N HIS A 121 -2.72 -15.55 14.61
CA HIS A 121 -2.56 -16.99 14.52
C HIS A 121 -1.08 -17.35 14.41
N GLN A 122 -0.57 -18.19 15.29
CA GLN A 122 0.85 -18.57 15.38
C GLN A 122 1.80 -17.37 15.43
N GLY A 123 1.40 -16.29 16.11
CA GLY A 123 2.18 -15.07 16.25
C GLY A 123 2.15 -14.13 15.02
N GLN A 124 1.38 -14.43 13.99
CA GLN A 124 1.19 -13.60 12.80
C GLN A 124 -0.18 -12.94 12.80
N LEU A 125 -0.25 -11.67 12.40
CA LEU A 125 -1.50 -10.93 12.21
C LEU A 125 -2.07 -11.22 10.82
N TYR A 126 -3.35 -11.59 10.77
CA TYR A 126 -4.14 -11.76 9.54
C TYR A 126 -5.32 -10.81 9.57
N LEU A 127 -5.59 -10.17 8.44
CA LEU A 127 -6.73 -9.30 8.23
C LEU A 127 -7.67 -9.91 7.20
N ASN A 128 -8.97 -9.64 7.33
CA ASN A 128 -9.99 -10.10 6.40
C ASN A 128 -10.92 -8.94 5.99
N TRP A 129 -11.73 -9.16 4.95
CA TRP A 129 -12.64 -8.20 4.36
C TRP A 129 -13.64 -7.61 5.38
N ASN A 130 -14.28 -8.47 6.16
CA ASN A 130 -15.24 -8.10 7.20
C ASN A 130 -15.35 -9.21 8.26
N ALA A 131 -16.17 -8.99 9.29
CA ALA A 131 -16.34 -9.91 10.39
C ALA A 131 -16.87 -11.29 9.94
N GLN A 132 -17.76 -11.37 8.94
CA GLN A 132 -18.26 -12.64 8.43
C GLN A 132 -17.16 -13.43 7.73
N VAL A 133 -16.41 -12.81 6.82
CA VAL A 133 -15.27 -13.43 6.13
C VAL A 133 -14.19 -13.85 7.12
N SER A 134 -13.97 -13.06 8.18
CA SER A 134 -13.06 -13.43 9.27
C SER A 134 -13.55 -14.67 10.03
N THR A 135 -14.85 -14.81 10.25
CA THR A 135 -15.44 -16.00 10.87
C THR A 135 -15.23 -17.24 10.00
N ASP A 136 -15.52 -17.13 8.71
CA ASP A 136 -15.35 -18.23 7.75
C ASP A 136 -13.88 -18.65 7.64
N TRP A 137 -12.96 -17.69 7.55
CA TRP A 137 -11.52 -17.94 7.54
C TRP A 137 -11.06 -18.62 8.84
N ASN A 138 -11.57 -18.17 10.00
CA ASN A 138 -11.25 -18.74 11.31
C ASN A 138 -11.76 -20.18 11.48
N ALA A 139 -12.81 -20.58 10.77
CA ALA A 139 -13.35 -21.94 10.82
C ALA A 139 -12.40 -22.97 10.18
N ASP A 140 -11.60 -22.58 9.18
CA ASP A 140 -10.62 -23.46 8.52
C ASP A 140 -9.30 -22.71 8.21
N LYS A 141 -8.67 -22.12 9.24
CA LYS A 141 -7.40 -21.39 9.09
C LYS A 141 -6.32 -22.21 8.36
N ALA A 142 -6.19 -23.47 8.73
CA ALA A 142 -5.15 -24.32 8.14
C ALA A 142 -5.38 -24.55 6.64
N GLY A 143 -6.64 -24.76 6.21
CA GLY A 143 -7.00 -24.89 4.81
C GLY A 143 -6.77 -23.62 4.02
N TYR A 144 -7.16 -22.46 4.55
CA TYR A 144 -6.90 -21.17 3.91
C TYR A 144 -5.41 -20.85 3.81
N LEU A 145 -4.62 -21.05 4.86
CA LEU A 145 -3.18 -20.83 4.83
C LEU A 145 -2.49 -21.72 3.79
N LYS A 146 -2.84 -23.00 3.74
CA LYS A 146 -2.32 -23.94 2.72
C LYS A 146 -2.63 -23.49 1.30
N LYS A 147 -3.81 -22.89 1.05
CA LYS A 147 -4.18 -22.35 -0.26
C LYS A 147 -3.48 -21.03 -0.57
N SER A 148 -3.24 -20.20 0.43
CA SER A 148 -2.62 -18.87 0.26
C SER A 148 -1.13 -18.94 -0.02
N GLU A 149 -0.42 -19.87 0.62
CA GLU A 149 1.04 -19.99 0.55
C GLU A 149 1.59 -20.03 -0.89
N PRO A 150 1.09 -20.90 -1.81
CA PRO A 150 1.57 -20.92 -3.19
C PRO A 150 1.08 -19.74 -4.03
N LYS A 151 0.04 -19.01 -3.61
CA LYS A 151 -0.59 -17.94 -4.40
C LYS A 151 -0.05 -16.56 -4.06
N TRP A 152 0.41 -16.35 -2.82
CA TRP A 152 0.81 -15.02 -2.37
C TRP A 152 1.90 -14.40 -3.24
N SER A 153 2.93 -15.13 -3.59
CA SER A 153 4.01 -14.61 -4.44
C SER A 153 3.50 -14.11 -5.80
N THR A 154 2.53 -14.82 -6.39
CA THR A 154 1.91 -14.43 -7.66
C THR A 154 1.06 -13.18 -7.48
N VAL A 155 0.16 -13.15 -6.49
CA VAL A 155 -0.69 -11.98 -6.21
C VAL A 155 0.16 -10.76 -5.86
N GLN A 156 1.20 -10.92 -5.05
CA GLN A 156 2.13 -9.85 -4.69
C GLN A 156 2.82 -9.24 -5.92
N LYS A 157 3.29 -10.08 -6.84
CA LYS A 157 3.88 -9.62 -8.10
C LYS A 157 2.87 -8.86 -8.94
N GLN A 158 1.66 -9.40 -9.12
CA GLN A 158 0.58 -8.74 -9.85
C GLN A 158 0.18 -7.39 -9.23
N LEU A 159 0.17 -7.27 -7.89
CA LEU A 159 -0.04 -6.00 -7.19
C LEU A 159 1.04 -4.97 -7.52
N GLN A 160 2.30 -5.39 -7.57
CA GLN A 160 3.43 -4.51 -7.91
C GLN A 160 3.40 -4.07 -9.38
N GLU A 161 2.90 -4.91 -10.26
CA GLU A 161 2.77 -4.65 -11.71
C GLU A 161 1.46 -3.95 -12.07
N GLY A 162 0.51 -3.81 -11.12
CA GLY A 162 -0.80 -3.22 -11.37
C GLY A 162 -1.76 -4.14 -12.12
N GLU A 163 -1.50 -5.45 -12.12
CA GLU A 163 -2.26 -6.48 -12.84
C GLU A 163 -3.17 -7.32 -11.94
N ALA A 164 -3.09 -7.12 -10.62
CA ALA A 164 -3.89 -7.89 -9.66
C ALA A 164 -5.39 -7.58 -9.79
N THR A 165 -6.21 -8.61 -9.64
CA THR A 165 -7.64 -8.41 -9.35
C THR A 165 -7.76 -7.89 -7.93
N VAL A 166 -8.33 -6.70 -7.75
CA VAL A 166 -8.48 -6.04 -6.46
C VAL A 166 -9.94 -5.71 -6.19
N HIS A 167 -10.42 -6.08 -5.00
CA HIS A 167 -11.74 -5.72 -4.50
C HIS A 167 -11.58 -4.64 -3.42
N TRP A 168 -12.25 -3.51 -3.63
CA TRP A 168 -12.30 -2.37 -2.70
C TRP A 168 -13.67 -2.27 -2.03
N HIS A 169 -13.73 -1.77 -0.79
CA HIS A 169 -14.99 -1.44 -0.09
C HIS A 169 -15.74 -0.27 -0.73
#